data_579cd042f5c2a37f781e6907178db6fb
#
_entry.id   579cd042f5c2a37f781e6907178db6fb
#
_cell.length_a   1.000
_cell.length_b   1.000
_cell.length_c   1.000
_cell.angle_alpha   90.00
_cell.angle_beta   90.00
_cell.angle_gamma   90.00
#
_symmetry.space_group_name_H-M   'P 1'
#
loop_
_entity.id
_entity.type
_entity.pdbx_description
1 polymer ?
#
loop_
_entity_poly.entity_id
_entity_poly.type
_entity_poly.pdbx_seq_one_letter_code
_entity_poly.pdbx_strand_id
1 'polypeptide(L)'
;EITQNTDEGAVATAKYAIELYNYAFATGNVDEYAKLCKGTHKSCATTPDVIKKMHANGGWVDKLQVTFTSGWVRKDIKDELIVQLWYYQSDGFEYSGTGSNLDLKQGKRAALVSLSYNGSSWQVEMIYVEKR
;
A
#
# COMPACT_ATOMS: atom_id res chain seq x y z
N GLU A 1 7.59 16.46 4.68
CA GLU A 1 7.60 15.52 5.82
C GLU A 1 7.95 14.11 5.41
N ILE A 2 7.42 13.62 4.31
CA ILE A 2 7.74 12.26 3.82
C ILE A 2 9.19 12.12 3.36
N THR A 3 9.92 13.23 3.24
CA THR A 3 11.34 13.20 2.86
C THR A 3 12.26 13.24 4.07
N GLN A 4 11.73 13.45 5.27
CA GLN A 4 12.52 13.58 6.49
C GLN A 4 12.77 12.23 7.13
N ASN A 5 13.99 12.01 7.59
CA ASN A 5 14.38 10.78 8.29
C ASN A 5 13.94 10.86 9.76
N THR A 6 12.63 10.85 9.97
CA THR A 6 11.99 10.91 11.29
C THR A 6 10.87 9.88 11.35
N ASP A 7 10.41 9.57 12.57
CA ASP A 7 9.27 8.67 12.73
C ASP A 7 8.03 9.23 12.01
N GLU A 8 7.81 10.53 12.10
CA GLU A 8 6.71 11.19 11.40
C GLU A 8 6.83 11.04 9.89
N GLY A 9 8.04 11.17 9.36
CA GLY A 9 8.30 10.97 7.92
C GLY A 9 8.05 9.54 7.51
N ALA A 10 8.45 8.57 8.32
CA ALA A 10 8.19 7.16 8.06
C ALA A 10 6.70 6.86 8.04
N VAL A 11 5.95 7.37 9.02
CA VAL A 11 4.50 7.15 9.09
C VAL A 11 3.80 7.81 7.90
N ALA A 12 4.19 9.04 7.55
CA ALA A 12 3.61 9.72 6.39
C ALA A 12 3.86 8.96 5.10
N THR A 13 5.06 8.40 4.94
CA THR A 13 5.41 7.59 3.77
C THR A 13 4.58 6.31 3.71
N ALA A 14 4.39 5.65 4.85
CA ALA A 14 3.58 4.43 4.91
C ALA A 14 2.13 4.69 4.51
N LYS A 15 1.56 5.79 4.99
CA LYS A 15 0.20 6.19 4.60
C LYS A 15 0.10 6.45 3.09
N TYR A 16 1.08 7.16 2.56
CA TYR A 16 1.15 7.45 1.13
C TYR A 16 1.23 6.15 0.31
N ALA A 17 1.99 5.17 0.80
CA ALA A 17 2.11 3.88 0.12
C ALA A 17 0.76 3.16 0.00
N ILE A 18 -0.05 3.20 1.07
CA ILE A 18 -1.39 2.60 1.04
C ILE A 18 -2.28 3.31 0.02
N GLU A 19 -2.21 4.64 -0.03
CA GLU A 19 -2.98 5.42 -0.99
C GLU A 19 -2.55 5.14 -2.43
N LEU A 20 -1.24 5.02 -2.67
CA LEU A 20 -0.72 4.68 -3.99
C LEU A 20 -1.13 3.27 -4.43
N TYR A 21 -1.15 2.34 -3.50
CA TYR A 21 -1.59 0.97 -3.78
C TYR A 21 -3.03 0.98 -4.31
N ASN A 22 -3.92 1.66 -3.60
CA ASN A 22 -5.32 1.75 -4.01
C ASN A 22 -5.47 2.50 -5.33
N TYR A 23 -4.71 3.58 -5.50
CA TYR A 23 -4.71 4.36 -6.74
C TYR A 23 -4.28 3.52 -7.94
N ALA A 24 -3.21 2.73 -7.76
CA ALA A 24 -2.69 1.89 -8.84
C ALA A 24 -3.72 0.83 -9.27
N PHE A 25 -4.40 0.20 -8.33
CA PHE A 25 -5.45 -0.77 -8.66
C PHE A 25 -6.65 -0.11 -9.34
N ALA A 26 -6.98 1.13 -8.97
CA ALA A 26 -8.10 1.83 -9.57
C ALA A 26 -7.81 2.33 -10.98
N THR A 27 -6.58 2.75 -11.25
CA THR A 27 -6.25 3.43 -12.50
C THR A 27 -5.37 2.61 -13.46
N GLY A 28 -4.67 1.61 -12.95
CA GLY A 28 -3.69 0.87 -13.73
C GLY A 28 -2.32 1.56 -13.80
N ASN A 29 -2.21 2.77 -13.27
CA ASN A 29 -0.95 3.50 -13.28
C ASN A 29 -0.12 3.09 -12.05
N VAL A 30 0.96 2.35 -12.30
CA VAL A 30 1.82 1.80 -11.26
C VAL A 30 3.11 2.57 -11.07
N ASP A 31 3.32 3.65 -11.82
CA ASP A 31 4.63 4.32 -11.87
C ASP A 31 5.09 4.84 -10.50
N GLU A 32 4.22 5.58 -9.80
CA GLU A 32 4.58 6.13 -8.49
C GLU A 32 4.73 5.03 -7.44
N TYR A 33 3.87 4.03 -7.49
CA TYR A 33 3.96 2.87 -6.59
C TYR A 33 5.29 2.15 -6.78
N ALA A 34 5.67 1.88 -8.03
CA ALA A 34 6.92 1.18 -8.33
C ALA A 34 8.15 1.99 -7.93
N LYS A 35 8.10 3.31 -8.03
CA LYS A 35 9.19 4.16 -7.57
C LYS A 35 9.38 4.11 -6.07
N LEU A 36 8.30 3.98 -5.32
CA LEU A 36 8.33 3.97 -3.86
C LEU A 36 8.61 2.57 -3.30
N CYS A 37 8.02 1.53 -3.90
CA CYS A 37 8.06 0.16 -3.39
C CYS A 37 9.17 -0.61 -4.10
N LYS A 38 10.35 -0.66 -3.47
CA LYS A 38 11.59 -1.16 -4.10
C LYS A 38 12.05 -2.50 -3.57
N GLY A 39 11.36 -3.07 -2.58
CA GLY A 39 11.80 -4.31 -1.96
C GLY A 39 11.63 -5.54 -2.84
N THR A 40 12.12 -6.67 -2.36
CA THR A 40 12.00 -7.95 -3.04
C THR A 40 10.74 -8.71 -2.65
N HIS A 41 10.02 -8.24 -1.63
CA HIS A 41 8.75 -8.84 -1.24
C HIS A 41 7.73 -8.72 -2.36
N LYS A 42 6.82 -9.70 -2.47
CA LYS A 42 5.83 -9.72 -3.55
C LYS A 42 5.01 -8.45 -3.68
N SER A 43 4.77 -7.74 -2.58
CA SER A 43 4.02 -6.48 -2.62
C SER A 43 4.71 -5.41 -3.46
N CYS A 44 6.03 -5.44 -3.56
CA CYS A 44 6.80 -4.53 -4.40
C CYS A 44 7.21 -5.18 -5.72
N ALA A 45 7.64 -6.45 -5.65
CA ALA A 45 8.26 -7.12 -6.80
C ALA A 45 7.23 -7.61 -7.84
N THR A 46 6.07 -8.09 -7.41
CA THR A 46 5.09 -8.69 -8.33
C THR A 46 3.78 -7.91 -8.46
N THR A 47 3.39 -7.14 -7.46
CA THR A 47 2.11 -6.41 -7.50
C THR A 47 1.96 -5.50 -8.72
N PRO A 48 2.98 -4.72 -9.13
CA PRO A 48 2.83 -3.90 -10.34
C PRO A 48 2.45 -4.70 -11.57
N ASP A 49 3.03 -5.88 -11.76
CA ASP A 49 2.70 -6.73 -12.91
C ASP A 49 1.29 -7.29 -12.81
N VAL A 50 0.85 -7.65 -11.61
CA VAL A 50 -0.53 -8.10 -11.37
C VAL A 50 -1.51 -7.01 -11.75
N ILE A 51 -1.25 -5.78 -11.37
CA ILE A 51 -2.10 -4.63 -11.68
C ILE A 51 -2.16 -4.40 -13.20
N LYS A 52 -1.01 -4.43 -13.85
CA LYS A 52 -0.94 -4.23 -15.30
C LYS A 52 -1.72 -5.30 -16.06
N LYS A 53 -1.59 -6.56 -15.65
CA LYS A 53 -2.32 -7.66 -16.28
C LYS A 53 -3.82 -7.52 -16.08
N MET A 54 -4.25 -7.14 -14.87
CA MET A 54 -5.66 -6.93 -14.59
C MET A 54 -6.25 -5.88 -15.54
N HIS A 55 -5.59 -4.73 -15.65
CA HIS A 55 -6.07 -3.64 -16.50
C HIS A 55 -5.98 -3.99 -17.99
N ALA A 56 -4.96 -4.74 -18.40
CA ALA A 56 -4.84 -5.21 -19.78
C ALA A 56 -5.99 -6.13 -20.16
N ASN A 57 -6.55 -6.85 -19.20
CA ASN A 57 -7.70 -7.73 -19.41
C ASN A 57 -9.04 -7.03 -19.20
N GLY A 58 -9.04 -5.70 -19.03
CA GLY A 58 -10.25 -4.91 -18.84
C GLY A 58 -10.77 -4.87 -17.42
N GLY A 59 -9.99 -5.36 -16.46
CA GLY A 59 -10.38 -5.33 -15.06
C GLY A 59 -9.84 -4.10 -14.34
N TRP A 60 -10.37 -3.84 -13.16
CA TRP A 60 -9.90 -2.78 -12.27
C TRP A 60 -10.53 -2.98 -10.88
N VAL A 61 -10.08 -2.17 -9.92
CA VAL A 61 -10.69 -2.11 -8.59
C VAL A 61 -11.25 -0.70 -8.41
N ASP A 62 -12.44 -0.58 -7.83
CA ASP A 62 -12.99 0.73 -7.47
C ASP A 62 -11.97 1.46 -6.58
N LYS A 63 -11.90 2.79 -6.71
CA LYS A 63 -11.01 3.57 -5.87
C LYS A 63 -11.51 3.55 -4.43
N LEU A 64 -10.79 2.84 -3.57
CA LEU A 64 -11.17 2.69 -2.18
C LEU A 64 -10.76 3.93 -1.39
N GLN A 65 -11.66 4.39 -0.51
CA GLN A 65 -11.37 5.49 0.39
C GLN A 65 -10.80 4.91 1.69
N VAL A 66 -9.73 5.50 2.20
CA VAL A 66 -9.13 5.08 3.46
C VAL A 66 -9.14 6.23 4.44
N THR A 67 -9.45 5.93 5.69
CA THR A 67 -9.42 6.89 6.79
C THR A 67 -8.48 6.33 7.86
N PHE A 68 -7.31 6.94 7.97
CA PHE A 68 -6.30 6.49 8.92
C PHE A 68 -6.71 6.94 10.33
N THR A 69 -6.74 6.00 11.26
CA THR A 69 -7.08 6.27 12.66
C THR A 69 -5.85 6.27 13.56
N SER A 70 -4.81 5.53 13.19
CA SER A 70 -3.55 5.48 13.94
C SER A 70 -2.40 5.10 13.03
N GLY A 71 -1.21 5.58 13.39
CA GLY A 71 0.01 5.18 12.70
C GLY A 71 1.20 5.42 13.61
N TRP A 72 2.09 4.43 13.72
CA TRP A 72 3.27 4.56 14.59
C TRP A 72 4.37 3.62 14.13
N VAL A 73 5.61 3.95 14.52
CA VAL A 73 6.76 3.09 14.28
C VAL A 73 6.80 2.03 15.39
N ARG A 74 6.90 0.77 15.01
CA ARG A 74 6.94 -0.36 15.94
C ARG A 74 8.32 -0.44 16.61
N LYS A 75 8.42 0.03 17.86
CA LYS A 75 9.66 0.01 18.62
C LYS A 75 10.00 -1.36 19.19
N ASP A 76 9.04 -2.27 19.19
CA ASP A 76 9.21 -3.65 19.65
C ASP A 76 9.86 -4.57 18.59
N ILE A 77 9.94 -4.10 17.35
CA ILE A 77 10.58 -4.86 16.26
C ILE A 77 11.99 -4.32 16.07
N LYS A 78 12.97 -5.21 16.17
CA LYS A 78 14.38 -4.87 15.98
C LYS A 78 14.80 -5.17 14.54
N ASP A 79 15.88 -4.57 14.11
CA ASP A 79 16.54 -4.83 12.82
C ASP A 79 15.78 -4.37 11.58
N GLU A 80 14.54 -3.94 11.71
CA GLU A 80 13.75 -3.37 10.62
C GLU A 80 12.96 -2.18 11.14
N LEU A 81 12.73 -1.22 10.26
CA LEU A 81 11.82 -0.12 10.57
C LEU A 81 10.44 -0.47 10.02
N ILE A 82 9.53 -0.77 10.91
CA ILE A 82 8.15 -1.16 10.57
C ILE A 82 7.20 -0.10 11.09
N VAL A 83 6.35 0.40 10.20
CA VAL A 83 5.24 1.28 10.57
C VAL A 83 3.98 0.44 10.65
N GLN A 84 3.24 0.58 11.74
CA GLN A 84 1.93 0.00 11.92
C GLN A 84 0.89 1.07 11.59
N LEU A 85 -0.05 0.74 10.72
CA LEU A 85 -1.18 1.62 10.41
C LEU A 85 -2.47 0.92 10.76
N TRP A 86 -3.40 1.67 11.35
CA TRP A 86 -4.78 1.24 11.52
C TRP A 86 -5.65 2.21 10.73
N TYR A 87 -6.55 1.67 9.93
CA TYR A 87 -7.40 2.51 9.11
C TYR A 87 -8.72 1.81 8.81
N TYR A 88 -9.66 2.61 8.34
CA TYR A 88 -10.95 2.15 7.87
C TYR A 88 -10.97 2.26 6.36
N GLN A 89 -11.42 1.21 5.69
CA GLN A 89 -11.49 1.17 4.24
C GLN A 89 -12.95 1.08 3.81
N SER A 90 -13.32 1.86 2.82
CA SER A 90 -14.66 1.82 2.25
C SER A 90 -14.89 0.51 1.50
N ASP A 91 -16.16 0.20 1.23
CA ASP A 91 -16.48 -0.90 0.33
C ASP A 91 -16.17 -0.51 -1.12
N GLY A 92 -16.16 -1.49 -2.00
CA GLY A 92 -15.90 -1.30 -3.41
C GLY A 92 -16.05 -2.62 -4.14
N PHE A 93 -15.66 -2.62 -5.40
CA PHE A 93 -15.79 -3.81 -6.23
C PHE A 93 -14.49 -4.03 -7.01
N GLU A 94 -14.12 -5.28 -7.15
CA GLU A 94 -13.01 -5.66 -8.00
C GLU A 94 -13.56 -6.33 -9.26
N TYR A 95 -13.20 -5.78 -10.41
CA TYR A 95 -13.61 -6.29 -11.72
C TYR A 95 -12.40 -6.98 -12.33
N SER A 96 -12.47 -8.29 -12.51
CA SER A 96 -11.31 -9.06 -12.97
C SER A 96 -11.03 -8.93 -14.45
N GLY A 97 -12.03 -8.53 -15.23
CA GLY A 97 -11.94 -8.55 -16.70
C GLY A 97 -12.22 -9.92 -17.31
N THR A 98 -12.36 -10.94 -16.48
CA THR A 98 -12.63 -12.32 -16.92
C THR A 98 -13.98 -12.83 -16.45
N GLY A 99 -14.79 -11.98 -15.80
CA GLY A 99 -16.11 -12.34 -15.28
C GLY A 99 -16.12 -12.76 -13.83
N SER A 100 -14.96 -12.95 -13.20
CA SER A 100 -14.86 -13.26 -11.77
C SER A 100 -14.70 -11.96 -10.99
N ASN A 101 -15.79 -11.44 -10.48
CA ASN A 101 -15.79 -10.18 -9.74
C ASN A 101 -15.83 -10.45 -8.24
N LEU A 102 -15.26 -9.52 -7.47
CA LEU A 102 -15.17 -9.64 -6.03
C LEU A 102 -15.75 -8.40 -5.35
N ASP A 103 -16.62 -8.62 -4.40
CA ASP A 103 -17.22 -7.57 -3.59
C ASP A 103 -16.29 -7.29 -2.40
N LEU A 104 -15.71 -6.08 -2.35
CA LEU A 104 -14.78 -5.70 -1.29
C LEU A 104 -15.56 -5.02 -0.19
N LYS A 105 -15.59 -5.64 0.98
CA LYS A 105 -16.39 -5.16 2.10
C LYS A 105 -15.65 -4.08 2.88
N GLN A 106 -16.38 -3.06 3.29
CA GLN A 106 -15.85 -2.02 4.15
C GLN A 106 -15.46 -2.60 5.51
N GLY A 107 -14.58 -1.93 6.20
CA GLY A 107 -14.21 -2.33 7.55
C GLY A 107 -12.84 -1.84 7.96
N LYS A 108 -12.45 -2.29 9.15
CA LYS A 108 -11.16 -1.95 9.73
C LYS A 108 -10.05 -2.78 9.11
N ARG A 109 -8.90 -2.14 8.89
CA ARG A 109 -7.70 -2.78 8.34
C ARG A 109 -6.49 -2.42 9.19
N ALA A 110 -5.52 -3.31 9.19
CA ALA A 110 -4.20 -3.06 9.76
C ALA A 110 -3.17 -3.29 8.67
N ALA A 111 -2.19 -2.42 8.59
CA ALA A 111 -1.08 -2.59 7.64
C ALA A 111 0.23 -2.52 8.39
N LEU A 112 1.16 -3.35 7.97
CA LEU A 112 2.56 -3.27 8.37
C LEU A 112 3.34 -2.86 7.12
N VAL A 113 4.11 -1.78 7.23
CA VAL A 113 4.91 -1.28 6.13
C VAL A 113 6.35 -1.24 6.57
N SER A 114 7.19 -2.02 5.90
CA SER A 114 8.63 -2.02 6.15
C SER A 114 9.27 -0.97 5.26
N LEU A 115 10.10 -0.13 5.84
CA LEU A 115 10.71 1.00 5.15
C LEU A 115 12.21 1.06 5.38
N SER A 116 12.91 1.69 4.44
CA SER A 116 14.31 2.06 4.62
C SER A 116 14.50 3.49 4.14
N TYR A 117 15.49 4.18 4.70
CA TYR A 117 15.83 5.54 4.33
C TYR A 117 17.17 5.52 3.62
N ASN A 118 17.23 6.06 2.40
CA ASN A 118 18.45 5.97 1.59
C ASN A 118 19.37 7.18 1.72
N GLY A 119 19.14 8.05 2.71
CA GLY A 119 19.93 9.26 2.90
C GLY A 119 19.27 10.52 2.37
N SER A 120 18.25 10.38 1.52
CA SER A 120 17.51 11.53 1.00
C SER A 120 16.01 11.31 0.99
N SER A 121 15.54 10.08 0.96
CA SER A 121 14.11 9.79 0.94
C SER A 121 13.84 8.38 1.48
N TRP A 122 12.59 8.14 1.78
CA TRP A 122 12.11 6.82 2.21
C TRP A 122 11.79 5.96 1.01
N GLN A 123 12.00 4.65 1.16
CA GLN A 123 11.47 3.68 0.21
C GLN A 123 10.80 2.55 0.97
N VAL A 124 9.80 1.96 0.36
CA VAL A 124 9.03 0.87 0.93
C VAL A 124 9.66 -0.45 0.50
N GLU A 125 9.87 -1.33 1.48
CA GLU A 125 10.41 -2.67 1.23
C GLU A 125 9.31 -3.72 1.20
N MET A 126 8.21 -3.50 1.93
CA MET A 126 7.13 -4.48 2.03
C MET A 126 5.86 -3.80 2.54
N ILE A 127 4.72 -4.22 2.01
CA ILE A 127 3.40 -3.85 2.53
C ILE A 127 2.65 -5.14 2.83
N TYR A 128 2.10 -5.25 4.04
CA TYR A 128 1.26 -6.36 4.45
C TYR A 128 -0.02 -5.82 5.06
N VAL A 129 -1.17 -6.21 4.53
CA VAL A 129 -2.47 -5.70 4.97
C VAL A 129 -3.33 -6.87 5.43
N GLU A 130 -4.03 -6.69 6.56
CA GLU A 130 -4.96 -7.68 7.05
C GLU A 130 -6.22 -7.01 7.59
N LYS A 131 -7.30 -7.77 7.71
CA LYS A 131 -8.53 -7.30 8.32
C LYS A 131 -8.38 -7.30 9.83
N ARG A 132 -8.97 -6.30 10.47
CA ARG A 132 -9.03 -6.21 11.93
C ARG A 132 -10.42 -6.66 12.44
#